data_8d133dfc9b7750f392a59aead121ef7a
#
_entry.id   8d133dfc9b7750f392a59aead121ef7a
#
_cell.length_a   1.000
_cell.length_b   1.000
_cell.length_c   1.000
_cell.angle_alpha   90.00
_cell.angle_beta   90.00
_cell.angle_gamma   90.00
#
_symmetry.space_group_name_H-M   'P 1'
#
loop_
_entity.id
_entity.type
_entity.pdbx_description
1 polymer ?
#
loop_
_entity_poly.entity_id
_entity_poly.type
_entity_poly.pdbx_seq_one_letter_code
_entity_poly.pdbx_strand_id
1 'polypeptide(L)'
;MQLQASSIDFDKYITSYRDFPKLGILFRDISPLLASTKGMNCAIDQLAAQVAGLELDLVAGIESRGFLFSTPLAARLGIGSMMIRKPGKLPGNLVHESYDLEYGSAELTMQADAPVGGRSVLLVD
;
A
#
# COMPACT_ATOMS: atom_id res chain seq x y z
N MET A 1 -10.56 -10.49 -24.92
CA MET A 1 -9.10 -10.43 -24.98
C MET A 1 -8.56 -10.11 -23.60
N GLN A 2 -7.85 -11.04 -23.00
CA GLN A 2 -7.21 -10.77 -21.72
C GLN A 2 -5.97 -9.91 -21.98
N LEU A 3 -5.98 -8.70 -21.42
CA LEU A 3 -4.78 -7.90 -21.37
C LEU A 3 -3.84 -8.54 -20.35
N GLN A 4 -2.76 -9.13 -20.83
CA GLN A 4 -1.71 -9.57 -19.91
C GLN A 4 -1.05 -8.35 -19.32
N ALA A 5 -0.91 -8.34 -17.98
CA ALA A 5 -0.14 -7.30 -17.32
C ALA A 5 1.30 -7.34 -17.87
N SER A 6 1.83 -6.17 -18.23
CA SER A 6 3.21 -6.06 -18.66
C SER A 6 4.13 -6.52 -17.53
N SER A 7 5.21 -7.19 -17.90
CA SER A 7 6.18 -7.72 -16.93
C SER A 7 7.54 -7.07 -17.16
N ILE A 8 8.17 -6.68 -16.05
CA ILE A 8 9.53 -6.17 -16.03
C ILE A 8 10.30 -6.87 -14.92
N ASP A 9 11.61 -6.76 -14.96
CA ASP A 9 12.45 -7.18 -13.86
C ASP A 9 12.51 -6.07 -12.81
N PHE A 10 11.70 -6.22 -11.76
CA PHE A 10 11.61 -5.22 -10.69
C PHE A 10 12.93 -5.02 -9.95
N ASP A 11 13.80 -6.02 -9.90
CA ASP A 11 15.10 -5.87 -9.23
C ASP A 11 15.95 -4.76 -9.83
N LYS A 12 15.73 -4.42 -11.10
CA LYS A 12 16.41 -3.29 -11.75
C LYS A 12 15.94 -1.94 -11.25
N TYR A 13 14.80 -1.91 -10.57
CA TYR A 13 14.18 -0.69 -10.04
C TYR A 13 14.27 -0.59 -8.53
N ILE A 14 14.96 -1.52 -7.89
CA ILE A 14 15.11 -1.57 -6.43
C ILE A 14 16.59 -1.56 -6.09
N THR A 15 17.00 -0.59 -5.27
CA THR A 15 18.38 -0.49 -4.79
C THR A 15 18.49 -1.10 -3.40
N SER A 16 19.50 -1.93 -3.19
CA SER A 16 19.74 -2.53 -1.88
C SER A 16 20.89 -1.81 -1.18
N TYR A 17 20.65 -1.44 0.08
CA TYR A 17 21.64 -0.81 0.94
C TYR A 17 21.88 -1.69 2.16
N ARG A 18 23.13 -2.09 2.36
CA ARG A 18 23.50 -2.84 3.56
C ARG A 18 23.63 -1.88 4.74
N ASP A 19 23.29 -2.39 5.92
CA ASP A 19 23.48 -1.67 7.19
C ASP A 19 22.76 -0.33 7.23
N PHE A 20 21.52 -0.31 6.75
CA PHE A 20 20.67 0.86 6.82
C PHE A 20 19.26 0.45 7.30
N PRO A 21 18.62 1.20 8.21
CA PRO A 21 19.15 2.35 8.96
C PRO A 21 20.13 1.94 10.08
N LYS A 22 20.31 0.65 10.30
CA LYS A 22 21.17 0.09 11.34
C LYS A 22 22.02 -1.05 10.79
N LEU A 23 23.13 -1.34 11.49
CA LEU A 23 23.99 -2.48 11.19
C LEU A 23 23.15 -3.80 11.15
N GLY A 24 23.39 -4.63 10.15
CA GLY A 24 22.72 -5.91 9.98
C GLY A 24 21.40 -5.86 9.23
N ILE A 25 20.89 -4.69 8.89
CA ILE A 25 19.63 -4.55 8.13
C ILE A 25 19.96 -4.28 6.66
N LEU A 26 19.36 -5.09 5.78
CA LEU A 26 19.37 -4.85 4.34
C LEU A 26 18.12 -4.04 3.97
N PHE A 27 18.34 -2.79 3.57
CA PHE A 27 17.25 -1.92 3.13
C PHE A 27 17.05 -2.04 1.62
N ARG A 28 15.83 -2.31 1.22
CA ARG A 28 15.43 -2.39 -0.18
C ARG A 28 14.69 -1.09 -0.54
N ASP A 29 15.39 -0.22 -1.25
CA ASP A 29 14.86 1.10 -1.63
C ASP A 29 14.10 1.04 -2.94
N ILE A 30 12.82 1.39 -2.89
CA ILE A 30 11.94 1.42 -4.07
C ILE A 30 11.90 2.79 -4.77
N SER A 31 12.74 3.73 -4.35
CA SER A 31 12.76 5.07 -4.97
C SER A 31 12.94 5.03 -6.48
N PRO A 32 13.83 4.19 -7.06
CA PRO A 32 13.93 4.10 -8.51
C PRO A 32 12.66 3.59 -9.18
N LEU A 33 11.92 2.68 -8.53
CA LEU A 33 10.63 2.20 -9.03
C LEU A 33 9.61 3.34 -9.07
N LEU A 34 9.51 4.10 -7.98
CA LEU A 34 8.57 5.22 -7.87
C LEU A 34 8.86 6.30 -8.91
N ALA A 35 10.14 6.51 -9.24
CA ALA A 35 10.57 7.51 -10.21
C ALA A 35 10.38 7.06 -11.67
N SER A 36 10.04 5.81 -11.91
CA SER A 36 9.89 5.24 -13.25
C SER A 36 8.42 5.12 -13.62
N THR A 37 7.99 5.85 -14.64
CA THR A 37 6.63 5.73 -15.18
C THR A 37 6.35 4.28 -15.61
N LYS A 38 7.28 3.68 -16.35
CA LYS A 38 7.16 2.29 -16.81
C LYS A 38 7.09 1.31 -15.62
N GLY A 39 7.97 1.49 -14.64
CA GLY A 39 8.02 0.66 -13.44
C GLY A 39 6.73 0.73 -12.63
N MET A 40 6.25 1.93 -12.35
CA MET A 40 5.01 2.13 -11.59
C MET A 40 3.78 1.62 -12.34
N ASN A 41 3.67 1.92 -13.62
CA ASN A 41 2.55 1.38 -14.42
C ASN A 41 2.53 -0.14 -14.39
N CYS A 42 3.69 -0.77 -14.53
CA CYS A 42 3.80 -2.23 -14.47
C CYS A 42 3.41 -2.76 -13.08
N ALA A 43 3.88 -2.13 -12.02
CA ALA A 43 3.54 -2.54 -10.65
C ALA A 43 2.03 -2.44 -10.40
N ILE A 44 1.40 -1.34 -10.78
CA ILE A 44 -0.04 -1.15 -10.58
C ILE A 44 -0.84 -2.11 -11.46
N ASP A 45 -0.43 -2.34 -12.70
CA ASP A 45 -1.09 -3.32 -13.59
C ASP A 45 -1.05 -4.73 -13.00
N GLN A 46 0.09 -5.13 -12.44
CA GLN A 46 0.21 -6.45 -11.82
C GLN A 46 -0.62 -6.58 -10.55
N LEU A 47 -0.66 -5.54 -9.70
CA LEU A 47 -1.52 -5.53 -8.53
C LEU A 47 -3.00 -5.61 -8.93
N ALA A 48 -3.40 -4.84 -9.93
CA ALA A 48 -4.77 -4.88 -10.46
C ALA A 48 -5.12 -6.26 -11.01
N ALA A 49 -4.19 -6.91 -11.71
CA ALA A 49 -4.41 -8.25 -12.24
C ALA A 49 -4.61 -9.29 -11.13
N GLN A 50 -3.91 -9.15 -10.00
CA GLN A 50 -4.06 -10.08 -8.87
C GLN A 50 -5.43 -10.00 -8.22
N VAL A 51 -6.11 -8.88 -8.30
CA VAL A 51 -7.42 -8.67 -7.67
C VAL A 51 -8.57 -8.60 -8.67
N ALA A 52 -8.31 -8.91 -9.94
CA ALA A 52 -9.28 -8.75 -11.03
C ALA A 52 -10.59 -9.52 -10.84
N GLY A 53 -10.54 -10.66 -10.13
CA GLY A 53 -11.73 -11.47 -9.85
C GLY A 53 -12.50 -11.06 -8.61
N LEU A 54 -12.07 -10.04 -7.89
CA LEU A 54 -12.67 -9.62 -6.64
C LEU A 54 -13.61 -8.42 -6.86
N GLU A 55 -14.75 -8.45 -6.16
CA GLU A 55 -15.65 -7.29 -6.10
C GLU A 55 -15.21 -6.40 -4.95
N LEU A 56 -14.46 -5.36 -5.27
CA LEU A 56 -13.90 -4.44 -4.28
C LEU A 56 -14.64 -3.11 -4.30
N ASP A 57 -14.93 -2.58 -3.12
CA ASP A 57 -15.59 -1.29 -2.96
C ASP A 57 -14.62 -0.16 -2.65
N LEU A 58 -13.48 -0.47 -2.03
CA LEU A 58 -12.56 0.52 -1.49
C LEU A 58 -11.17 -0.08 -1.35
N VAL A 59 -10.15 0.75 -1.47
CA VAL A 59 -8.77 0.38 -1.16
C VAL A 59 -8.30 1.16 0.05
N ALA A 60 -7.74 0.50 1.04
CA ALA A 60 -7.16 1.13 2.22
C ALA A 60 -5.63 0.96 2.20
N GLY A 61 -4.92 2.07 2.21
CA GLY A 61 -3.46 2.08 2.29
C GLY A 61 -2.98 2.30 3.72
N ILE A 62 -1.98 1.55 4.13
CA ILE A 62 -1.38 1.66 5.46
C ILE A 62 -0.17 2.58 5.38
N GLU A 63 -0.12 3.57 6.27
CA GLU A 63 0.96 4.56 6.35
C GLU A 63 2.32 3.88 6.46
N SER A 64 3.25 4.32 5.68
CA SER A 64 3.16 5.31 4.62
C SER A 64 3.43 4.69 3.25
N ARG A 65 4.18 3.60 3.20
CA ARG A 65 4.50 2.89 1.95
C ARG A 65 3.24 2.46 1.20
N GLY A 66 2.22 2.01 1.94
CA GLY A 66 0.95 1.59 1.35
C GLY A 66 0.25 2.69 0.54
N PHE A 67 0.41 3.95 0.91
CA PHE A 67 -0.20 5.07 0.19
C PHE A 67 0.32 5.21 -1.24
N LEU A 68 1.60 4.86 -1.45
CA LEU A 68 2.25 4.98 -2.76
C LEU A 68 1.62 4.06 -3.80
N PHE A 69 0.99 2.99 -3.35
CA PHE A 69 0.38 1.99 -4.23
C PHE A 69 -1.16 1.96 -4.11
N SER A 70 -1.71 2.26 -2.94
CA SER A 70 -3.15 2.18 -2.72
C SER A 70 -3.94 3.19 -3.56
N THR A 71 -3.50 4.43 -3.58
CA THR A 71 -4.20 5.49 -4.33
C THR A 71 -4.15 5.26 -5.83
N PRO A 72 -2.98 5.01 -6.46
CA PRO A 72 -2.96 4.72 -7.89
C PRO A 72 -3.69 3.41 -8.24
N LEU A 73 -3.64 2.40 -7.36
CA LEU A 73 -4.38 1.16 -7.59
C LEU A 73 -5.89 1.39 -7.56
N ALA A 74 -6.39 2.14 -6.58
CA ALA A 74 -7.81 2.49 -6.50
C ALA A 74 -8.27 3.24 -7.76
N ALA A 75 -7.49 4.22 -8.21
CA ALA A 75 -7.79 4.94 -9.44
C ALA A 75 -7.83 4.01 -10.65
N ARG A 76 -6.89 3.06 -10.74
CA ARG A 76 -6.84 2.06 -11.81
C ARG A 76 -8.06 1.14 -11.79
N LEU A 77 -8.55 0.79 -10.60
CA LEU A 77 -9.72 -0.06 -10.40
C LEU A 77 -11.05 0.70 -10.50
N GLY A 78 -11.02 2.02 -10.56
CA GLY A 78 -12.22 2.87 -10.62
C GLY A 78 -12.99 2.95 -9.31
N ILE A 79 -12.31 2.80 -8.16
CA ILE A 79 -12.89 2.89 -6.83
C ILE A 79 -12.12 3.90 -5.97
N GLY A 80 -12.65 4.21 -4.79
CA GLY A 80 -12.00 5.14 -3.86
C GLY A 80 -10.91 4.50 -3.02
N SER A 81 -10.16 5.33 -2.32
CA SER A 81 -9.15 4.89 -1.35
C SER A 81 -9.29 5.63 -0.03
N MET A 82 -8.76 5.04 1.01
CA MET A 82 -8.71 5.62 2.34
C MET A 82 -7.37 5.37 3.01
N MET A 83 -7.07 6.14 4.04
CA MET A 83 -5.82 6.04 4.78
C MET A 83 -6.04 5.35 6.13
N ILE A 84 -5.16 4.41 6.42
CA ILE A 84 -4.95 3.87 7.76
C ILE A 84 -3.63 4.43 8.24
N ARG A 85 -3.63 5.13 9.37
CA ARG A 85 -2.48 5.93 9.80
C ARG A 85 -2.08 5.67 11.24
N LYS A 86 -0.85 6.01 11.54
CA LYS A 86 -0.35 6.01 12.92
C LYS A 86 -1.09 7.04 13.76
N PRO A 87 -1.12 6.87 15.11
CA PRO A 87 -1.80 7.82 15.99
C PRO A 87 -1.34 9.25 15.79
N GLY A 88 -2.28 10.18 15.91
CA GLY A 88 -2.00 11.61 15.80
C GLY A 88 -1.95 12.17 14.38
N LYS A 89 -2.25 11.36 13.36
CA LYS A 89 -2.17 11.78 11.96
C LYS A 89 -3.52 12.04 11.31
N LEU A 90 -4.60 11.49 11.85
CA LEU A 90 -5.96 11.67 11.33
C LEU A 90 -6.79 12.54 12.27
N PRO A 91 -7.60 13.45 11.73
CA PRO A 91 -8.56 14.23 12.52
C PRO A 91 -9.85 13.46 12.75
N GLY A 92 -10.69 13.98 13.66
CA GLY A 92 -12.03 13.48 13.92
C GLY A 92 -12.07 12.32 14.89
N ASN A 93 -13.19 11.62 14.91
CA ASN A 93 -13.35 10.42 15.72
C ASN A 93 -12.66 9.24 15.04
N LEU A 94 -11.88 8.50 15.80
CA LEU A 94 -11.03 7.44 15.27
C LEU A 94 -11.36 6.09 15.88
N VAL A 95 -11.21 5.05 15.08
CA VAL A 95 -11.14 3.66 15.52
C VAL A 95 -9.66 3.33 15.67
N HIS A 96 -9.29 2.67 16.75
CA HIS A 96 -7.92 2.31 17.09
C HIS A 96 -7.77 0.79 17.13
N GLU A 97 -6.64 0.30 16.62
CA GLU A 97 -6.25 -1.10 16.74
C GLU A 97 -4.78 -1.18 17.11
N SER A 98 -4.51 -1.89 18.20
CA SER A 98 -3.14 -2.09 18.67
C SER A 98 -2.65 -3.47 18.27
N TYR A 99 -1.37 -3.59 18.01
CA TYR A 99 -0.72 -4.86 17.72
C TYR A 99 0.66 -4.91 18.36
N ASP A 100 1.06 -6.14 18.73
CA ASP A 100 2.34 -6.34 19.38
C ASP A 100 3.45 -6.46 18.37
N LEU A 101 4.58 -5.83 18.68
CA LEU A 101 5.85 -5.99 17.99
C LEU A 101 6.76 -6.88 18.83
N GLU A 102 7.86 -7.33 18.25
CA GLU A 102 8.90 -8.06 19.00
C GLU A 102 9.39 -7.26 20.21
N TYR A 103 9.49 -5.94 20.06
CA TYR A 103 9.89 -5.00 21.11
C TYR A 103 8.86 -3.87 21.23
N GLY A 104 7.83 -4.08 22.05
CA GLY A 104 6.80 -3.08 22.29
C GLY A 104 5.51 -3.35 21.51
N SER A 105 4.75 -2.29 21.31
CA SER A 105 3.49 -2.33 20.58
C SER A 105 3.39 -1.17 19.61
N ALA A 106 2.55 -1.33 18.60
CA ALA A 106 2.20 -0.28 17.67
C ALA A 106 0.70 -0.18 17.54
N GLU A 107 0.23 0.97 17.07
CA GLU A 107 -1.19 1.24 16.91
C GLU A 107 -1.44 1.86 15.53
N LEU A 108 -2.56 1.47 14.95
CA LEU A 108 -3.07 2.07 13.73
C LEU A 108 -4.45 2.66 13.98
N THR A 109 -4.78 3.67 13.22
CA THR A 109 -6.05 4.39 13.35
C THR A 109 -6.74 4.50 11.99
N MET A 110 -8.05 4.58 12.06
CA MET A 110 -8.92 4.79 10.93
C MET A 110 -10.01 5.75 11.35
N GLN A 111 -10.48 6.62 10.46
CA GLN A 111 -11.61 7.47 10.77
C GLN A 111 -12.86 6.64 11.00
N ALA A 112 -13.60 6.94 12.06
CA ALA A 112 -14.78 6.16 12.47
C ALA A 112 -15.91 6.24 11.43
N ASP A 113 -15.95 7.33 10.66
CA ASP A 113 -16.94 7.55 9.59
C ASP A 113 -16.46 7.04 8.22
N ALA A 114 -15.33 6.34 8.16
CA ALA A 114 -14.86 5.76 6.91
C ALA A 114 -15.91 4.79 6.34
N PRO A 115 -16.14 4.81 5.02
CA PRO A 115 -17.25 4.07 4.40
C PRO A 115 -16.94 2.58 4.22
N VAL A 116 -16.66 1.88 5.32
CA VAL A 116 -16.23 0.46 5.30
C VAL A 116 -17.32 -0.53 5.70
N GLY A 117 -18.40 -0.07 6.34
CA GLY A 117 -19.45 -0.95 6.83
C GLY A 117 -20.13 -1.73 5.69
N GLY A 118 -20.09 -3.07 5.78
CA GLY A 118 -20.69 -3.94 4.77
C GLY A 118 -19.99 -3.92 3.42
N ARG A 119 -18.77 -3.40 3.33
CA ARG A 119 -18.03 -3.26 2.07
C ARG A 119 -16.81 -4.16 2.03
N SER A 120 -16.40 -4.50 0.81
CA SER A 120 -15.16 -5.24 0.57
C SER A 120 -14.00 -4.26 0.41
N VAL A 121 -13.04 -4.33 1.31
CA VAL A 121 -11.92 -3.41 1.37
C VAL A 121 -10.61 -4.16 1.12
N LEU A 122 -9.82 -3.68 0.17
CA LEU A 122 -8.48 -4.20 -0.08
C LEU A 122 -7.47 -3.42 0.76
N LEU A 123 -6.69 -4.12 1.56
CA LEU A 123 -5.59 -3.52 2.31
C LEU A 123 -4.30 -3.58 1.49
N VAL A 124 -3.60 -2.46 1.44
CA VAL A 124 -2.32 -2.31 0.75
C VAL A 124 -1.28 -1.73 1.72
N ASP A 125 -0.16 -2.46 1.84
CA ASP A 125 0.97 -2.04 2.68
C ASP A 125 2.29 -2.09 1.92
#